data_db091e7102040fcb0201211e2d83e010
#
_entry.id   db091e7102040fcb0201211e2d83e010
#
_cell.length_a   1.000
_cell.length_b   1.000
_cell.length_c   1.000
_cell.angle_alpha   90.00
_cell.angle_beta   90.00
_cell.angle_gamma   90.00
#
_symmetry.space_group_name_H-M   'P 1'
#
loop_
_entity.id
_entity.type
_entity.pdbx_description
1 polymer ?
#
loop_
_entity_poly.entity_id
_entity_poly.type
_entity_poly.pdbx_seq_one_letter_code
_entity_poly.pdbx_strand_id
1 'polypeptide(L)'
;MNEYMKIAKDRSINGFKNKEGGPFGAVIIDKDGNIIAEGNNRVICSNDPTAHAEVVAIRTACEKLKTYDLSDYILYTSCEPCPMCLSAIIWANIKKVYYGCTKEDAGNIGFRDDIIYQYLKGENKDLINLQQMDRDECIKAFEEYKKENGVIY
;
A
#
# COMPACT_ATOMS: atom_id res chain seq x y z
N MET A 1 9.75 -22.53 -4.71
CA MET A 1 9.22 -21.23 -4.23
C MET A 1 9.87 -20.11 -5.04
N ASN A 2 9.08 -19.17 -5.51
CA ASN A 2 9.61 -17.98 -6.20
C ASN A 2 10.56 -17.20 -5.28
N GLU A 3 11.70 -16.76 -5.80
CA GLU A 3 12.75 -16.08 -5.00
C GLU A 3 12.28 -14.74 -4.40
N TYR A 4 11.50 -13.95 -5.13
CA TYR A 4 10.99 -12.67 -4.64
C TYR A 4 9.89 -12.87 -3.59
N MET A 5 9.05 -13.88 -3.77
CA MET A 5 8.06 -14.23 -2.75
C MET A 5 8.74 -14.76 -1.47
N LYS A 6 9.87 -15.46 -1.62
CA LYS A 6 10.69 -15.86 -0.47
C LYS A 6 11.21 -14.64 0.29
N ILE A 7 11.70 -13.62 -0.41
CA ILE A 7 12.16 -12.37 0.22
C ILE A 7 11.00 -11.67 0.93
N ALA A 8 9.84 -11.52 0.29
CA ALA A 8 8.67 -10.94 0.92
C ALA A 8 8.26 -11.69 2.20
N LYS A 9 8.24 -13.02 2.15
CA LYS A 9 7.99 -13.87 3.33
C LYS A 9 9.05 -13.66 4.43
N ASP A 10 10.33 -13.66 4.08
CA ASP A 10 11.41 -13.50 5.05
C ASP A 10 11.37 -12.09 5.69
N ARG A 11 11.03 -11.05 4.91
CA ARG A 11 10.77 -9.71 5.45
C ARG A 11 9.61 -9.68 6.43
N SER A 12 8.52 -10.40 6.13
CA SER A 12 7.38 -10.49 7.05
C SER A 12 7.77 -11.11 8.39
N ILE A 13 8.54 -12.20 8.35
CA ILE A 13 8.99 -12.92 9.57
C ILE A 13 9.96 -12.05 10.37
N ASN A 14 10.94 -11.44 9.74
CA ASN A 14 11.93 -10.59 10.41
C ASN A 14 11.26 -9.35 11.03
N GLY A 15 10.34 -8.72 10.32
CA GLY A 15 9.62 -7.55 10.81
C GLY A 15 8.85 -7.80 12.09
N PHE A 16 8.02 -8.86 12.14
CA PHE A 16 7.27 -9.14 13.36
C PHE A 16 8.14 -9.67 14.52
N LYS A 17 9.19 -10.46 14.23
CA LYS A 17 10.14 -10.91 15.26
C LYS A 17 10.90 -9.75 15.88
N ASN A 18 11.21 -8.72 15.11
CA ASN A 18 11.81 -7.48 15.60
C ASN A 18 10.81 -6.50 16.20
N LYS A 19 9.54 -6.89 16.34
CA LYS A 19 8.45 -6.06 16.90
C LYS A 19 8.19 -4.77 16.12
N GLU A 20 8.49 -4.77 14.83
CA GLU A 20 8.29 -3.61 13.97
C GLU A 20 6.82 -3.44 13.55
N GLY A 21 6.09 -4.54 13.38
CA GLY A 21 4.69 -4.53 12.97
C GLY A 21 4.14 -5.93 12.77
N GLY A 22 3.06 -6.04 12.01
CA GLY A 22 2.42 -7.30 11.65
C GLY A 22 3.24 -8.14 10.66
N PRO A 23 2.84 -9.40 10.40
CA PRO A 23 3.60 -10.37 9.61
C PRO A 23 3.38 -10.17 8.09
N PHE A 24 3.77 -9.01 7.58
CA PHE A 24 3.61 -8.64 6.18
C PHE A 24 4.93 -8.13 5.60
N GLY A 25 5.24 -8.56 4.37
CA GLY A 25 6.45 -8.17 3.66
C GLY A 25 6.19 -8.00 2.17
N ALA A 26 6.97 -7.15 1.54
CA ALA A 26 6.83 -6.83 0.12
C ALA A 26 8.19 -6.56 -0.55
N VAL A 27 8.25 -6.77 -1.85
CA VAL A 27 9.43 -6.53 -2.68
C VAL A 27 8.99 -5.92 -4.01
N ILE A 28 9.69 -4.90 -4.47
CA ILE A 28 9.52 -4.31 -5.79
C ILE A 28 10.76 -4.61 -6.63
N ILE A 29 10.55 -5.12 -7.83
CA ILE A 29 11.60 -5.43 -8.79
C ILE A 29 11.37 -4.69 -10.11
N ASP A 30 12.43 -4.52 -10.90
CA ASP A 30 12.34 -4.06 -12.28
C ASP A 30 12.05 -5.23 -13.24
N LYS A 31 11.97 -4.95 -14.55
CA LYS A 31 11.71 -5.95 -15.59
C LYS A 31 12.84 -6.95 -15.77
N ASP A 32 14.05 -6.60 -15.38
CA ASP A 32 15.24 -7.45 -15.48
C ASP A 32 15.42 -8.33 -14.23
N GLY A 33 14.53 -8.18 -13.24
CA GLY A 33 14.56 -8.94 -12.00
C GLY A 33 15.44 -8.33 -10.91
N ASN A 34 15.92 -7.12 -11.08
CA ASN A 34 16.70 -6.44 -10.04
C ASN A 34 15.77 -5.94 -8.92
N ILE A 35 16.15 -6.21 -7.68
CA ILE A 35 15.43 -5.73 -6.51
C ILE A 35 15.65 -4.22 -6.35
N ILE A 36 14.56 -3.47 -6.40
CA ILE A 36 14.56 -2.01 -6.24
C ILE A 36 14.33 -1.63 -4.79
N ALA A 37 13.33 -2.25 -4.15
CA ALA A 37 12.96 -1.97 -2.78
C ALA A 37 12.38 -3.21 -2.10
N GLU A 38 12.60 -3.30 -0.81
CA GLU A 38 11.98 -4.28 0.08
C GLU A 38 11.26 -3.53 1.19
N GLY A 39 10.19 -4.10 1.71
CA GLY A 39 9.43 -3.54 2.81
C GLY A 39 8.87 -4.61 3.73
N ASN A 40 8.68 -4.24 4.97
CA ASN A 40 7.87 -4.98 5.94
C ASN A 40 6.93 -4.03 6.65
N ASN A 41 5.92 -4.57 7.30
CA ASN A 41 5.00 -3.76 8.10
C ASN A 41 5.77 -3.08 9.25
N ARG A 42 5.63 -1.76 9.37
CA ARG A 42 6.30 -0.92 10.37
C ARG A 42 5.33 -0.08 11.19
N VAL A 43 4.07 -0.48 11.22
CA VAL A 43 3.02 0.26 11.92
C VAL A 43 3.39 0.52 13.39
N ILE A 44 3.94 -0.48 14.07
CA ILE A 44 4.27 -0.39 15.51
C ILE A 44 5.51 0.50 15.73
N CYS A 45 6.62 0.19 15.08
CA CYS A 45 7.88 0.90 15.33
C CYS A 45 7.87 2.34 14.81
N SER A 46 7.09 2.64 13.78
CA SER A 46 6.99 3.98 13.19
C SER A 46 5.81 4.80 13.75
N ASN A 47 4.93 4.22 14.57
CA ASN A 47 3.66 4.83 14.99
C ASN A 47 2.88 5.40 13.79
N ASP A 48 2.86 4.65 12.69
CA ASP A 48 2.24 5.04 11.42
C ASP A 48 1.29 3.93 10.96
N PRO A 49 -0.04 4.10 11.08
CA PRO A 49 -1.01 3.08 10.67
C PRO A 49 -1.00 2.81 9.16
N THR A 50 -0.39 3.68 8.35
CA THR A 50 -0.26 3.50 6.91
C THR A 50 1.00 2.73 6.50
N ALA A 51 1.93 2.48 7.41
CA ALA A 51 3.21 1.82 7.14
C ALA A 51 3.08 0.30 6.94
N HIS A 52 2.16 -0.11 6.07
CA HIS A 52 2.06 -1.48 5.57
C HIS A 52 3.26 -1.81 4.67
N ALA A 53 3.56 -3.08 4.51
CA ALA A 53 4.74 -3.53 3.77
C ALA A 53 4.80 -2.99 2.33
N GLU A 54 3.66 -3.01 1.64
CA GLU A 54 3.54 -2.50 0.27
C GLU A 54 3.77 -0.99 0.21
N VAL A 55 3.19 -0.24 1.15
CA VAL A 55 3.38 1.23 1.23
C VAL A 55 4.84 1.57 1.52
N VAL A 56 5.48 0.85 2.44
CA VAL A 56 6.91 1.01 2.75
C VAL A 56 7.76 0.74 1.51
N ALA A 57 7.48 -0.36 0.78
CA ALA A 57 8.21 -0.70 -0.45
C ALA A 57 8.01 0.35 -1.55
N ILE A 58 6.78 0.84 -1.76
CA ILE A 58 6.47 1.91 -2.72
C ILE A 58 7.21 3.19 -2.38
N ARG A 59 7.16 3.65 -1.13
CA ARG A 59 7.89 4.86 -0.67
C ARG A 59 9.39 4.73 -0.93
N THR A 60 9.97 3.60 -0.54
CA THR A 60 11.41 3.32 -0.72
C THR A 60 11.78 3.30 -2.21
N ALA A 61 11.00 2.64 -3.06
CA ALA A 61 11.23 2.60 -4.49
C ALA A 61 11.14 3.99 -5.13
N CYS A 62 10.08 4.74 -4.82
CA CYS A 62 9.88 6.09 -5.35
C CYS A 62 11.01 7.06 -4.95
N GLU A 63 11.46 6.99 -3.70
CA GLU A 63 12.57 7.78 -3.20
C GLU A 63 13.89 7.43 -3.92
N LYS A 64 14.18 6.14 -4.03
CA LYS A 64 15.39 5.63 -4.69
C LYS A 64 15.43 6.00 -6.17
N LEU A 65 14.31 5.86 -6.86
CA LEU A 65 14.19 6.10 -8.31
C LEU A 65 13.89 7.57 -8.65
N LYS A 66 13.56 8.39 -7.66
CA LYS A 66 13.15 9.79 -7.80
C LYS A 66 11.96 9.96 -8.76
N THR A 67 10.97 9.09 -8.63
CA THR A 67 9.74 9.10 -9.41
C THR A 67 8.55 8.64 -8.57
N TYR A 68 7.36 9.11 -8.89
CA TYR A 68 6.09 8.58 -8.36
C TYR A 68 5.46 7.52 -9.27
N ASP A 69 6.02 7.30 -10.46
CA ASP A 69 5.51 6.35 -11.46
C ASP A 69 6.33 5.06 -11.45
N LEU A 70 5.70 3.97 -11.01
CA LEU A 70 6.27 2.64 -10.96
C LEU A 70 5.64 1.70 -12.00
N SER A 71 5.16 2.23 -13.13
CA SER A 71 4.48 1.46 -14.19
C SER A 71 5.30 0.33 -14.78
N ASP A 72 6.63 0.45 -14.75
CA ASP A 72 7.57 -0.55 -15.27
C ASP A 72 8.06 -1.56 -14.22
N TYR A 73 7.48 -1.53 -13.02
CA TYR A 73 7.93 -2.35 -11.90
C TYR A 73 6.87 -3.38 -11.51
N ILE A 74 7.32 -4.42 -10.81
CA ILE A 74 6.51 -5.56 -10.37
C ILE A 74 6.57 -5.63 -8.85
N LEU A 75 5.44 -5.80 -8.21
CA LEU A 75 5.32 -5.97 -6.76
C LEU A 75 5.06 -7.44 -6.41
N TYR A 76 5.81 -7.96 -5.45
CA TYR A 76 5.53 -9.19 -4.74
C TYR A 76 5.19 -8.85 -3.29
N THR A 77 4.10 -9.36 -2.78
CA THR A 77 3.67 -9.16 -1.40
C THR A 77 3.29 -10.49 -0.75
N SER A 78 3.62 -10.66 0.51
CA SER A 78 3.37 -11.92 1.24
C SER A 78 1.89 -12.19 1.48
N CYS A 79 1.04 -11.18 1.38
CA CYS A 79 -0.40 -11.26 1.55
C CYS A 79 -1.12 -10.38 0.52
N GLU A 80 -2.34 -10.76 0.16
CA GLU A 80 -3.23 -9.97 -0.69
C GLU A 80 -3.34 -8.53 -0.17
N PRO A 81 -3.09 -7.50 -1.00
CA PRO A 81 -3.12 -6.13 -0.56
C PRO A 81 -4.49 -5.72 0.00
N CYS A 82 -4.49 -5.08 1.17
CA CYS A 82 -5.70 -4.48 1.73
C CYS A 82 -6.17 -3.30 0.84
N PRO A 83 -7.40 -2.77 1.04
CA PRO A 83 -7.90 -1.65 0.21
C PRO A 83 -6.99 -0.42 0.18
N MET A 84 -6.34 -0.07 1.29
CA MET A 84 -5.38 1.04 1.34
C MET A 84 -4.17 0.77 0.45
N CYS A 85 -3.54 -0.41 0.59
CA CYS A 85 -2.38 -0.80 -0.20
C CYS A 85 -2.72 -0.97 -1.68
N LEU A 86 -3.89 -1.54 -2.00
CA LEU A 86 -4.38 -1.66 -3.37
C LEU A 86 -4.52 -0.27 -4.01
N SER A 87 -5.07 0.70 -3.29
CA SER A 87 -5.18 2.08 -3.75
C SER A 87 -3.80 2.70 -3.98
N ALA A 88 -2.85 2.49 -3.06
CA ALA A 88 -1.47 2.96 -3.21
C ALA A 88 -0.77 2.36 -4.44
N ILE A 89 -0.96 1.06 -4.69
CA ILE A 89 -0.46 0.35 -5.87
C ILE A 89 -1.01 0.96 -7.16
N ILE A 90 -2.32 1.26 -7.19
CA ILE A 90 -2.98 1.89 -8.33
C ILE A 90 -2.44 3.30 -8.56
N TRP A 91 -2.30 4.12 -7.51
CA TRP A 91 -1.71 5.46 -7.59
C TRP A 91 -0.26 5.45 -8.06
N ALA A 92 0.52 4.42 -7.69
CA ALA A 92 1.88 4.23 -8.16
C ALA A 92 1.96 3.69 -9.61
N ASN A 93 0.84 3.43 -10.27
CA ASN A 93 0.74 2.83 -11.61
C ASN A 93 1.31 1.42 -11.74
N ILE A 94 1.55 0.69 -10.66
CA ILE A 94 2.00 -0.69 -10.72
C ILE A 94 0.90 -1.56 -11.34
N LYS A 95 1.21 -2.25 -12.44
CA LYS A 95 0.25 -3.07 -13.19
C LYS A 95 0.31 -4.56 -12.87
N LYS A 96 1.40 -5.01 -12.24
CA LYS A 96 1.66 -6.42 -12.00
C LYS A 96 2.00 -6.66 -10.53
N VAL A 97 1.13 -7.41 -9.88
CA VAL A 97 1.24 -7.75 -8.45
C VAL A 97 1.08 -9.24 -8.28
N TYR A 98 1.97 -9.84 -7.52
CA TYR A 98 1.85 -11.22 -7.05
C TYR A 98 1.69 -11.22 -5.53
N TYR A 99 0.75 -12.01 -5.03
CA TYR A 99 0.56 -12.14 -3.59
C TYR A 99 0.55 -13.61 -3.14
N GLY A 100 0.88 -13.82 -1.87
CA GLY A 100 0.92 -15.15 -1.26
C GLY A 100 -0.38 -15.51 -0.54
N CYS A 101 -0.51 -15.17 0.74
CA CYS A 101 -1.70 -15.40 1.54
C CYS A 101 -2.88 -14.56 1.03
N THR A 102 -4.10 -15.05 1.31
CA THR A 102 -5.34 -14.32 1.00
C THR A 102 -5.73 -13.37 2.13
N LYS A 103 -6.68 -12.48 1.88
CA LYS A 103 -7.29 -11.64 2.93
C LYS A 103 -7.99 -12.47 4.00
N GLU A 104 -8.52 -13.64 3.64
CA GLU A 104 -9.13 -14.58 4.58
C GLU A 104 -8.06 -15.17 5.53
N ASP A 105 -6.88 -15.49 5.02
CA ASP A 105 -5.75 -15.94 5.85
C ASP A 105 -5.35 -14.87 6.86
N ALA A 106 -5.25 -13.62 6.44
CA ALA A 106 -4.96 -12.49 7.32
C ALA A 106 -6.08 -12.29 8.37
N GLY A 107 -7.33 -12.40 7.97
CA GLY A 107 -8.49 -12.34 8.85
C GLY A 107 -8.47 -13.41 9.95
N ASN A 108 -8.02 -14.62 9.61
CA ASN A 108 -7.92 -15.75 10.55
C ASN A 108 -6.93 -15.52 11.70
N ILE A 109 -5.97 -14.62 11.52
CA ILE A 109 -5.02 -14.21 12.58
C ILE A 109 -5.36 -12.85 13.20
N GLY A 110 -6.50 -12.28 12.86
CA GLY A 110 -7.04 -11.06 13.48
C GLY A 110 -6.88 -9.76 12.68
N PHE A 111 -6.26 -9.79 11.50
CA PHE A 111 -6.16 -8.62 10.63
C PHE A 111 -7.36 -8.58 9.67
N ARG A 112 -8.32 -7.69 9.96
CA ARG A 112 -9.62 -7.66 9.32
C ARG A 112 -9.80 -6.46 8.40
N ASP A 113 -9.61 -6.65 7.09
CA ASP A 113 -9.91 -5.63 6.08
C ASP A 113 -11.36 -5.72 5.57
N ASP A 114 -12.10 -6.76 5.90
CA ASP A 114 -13.49 -6.96 5.49
C ASP A 114 -14.39 -5.78 5.88
N ILE A 115 -14.14 -5.14 7.03
CA ILE A 115 -14.87 -3.94 7.47
C ILE A 115 -14.71 -2.77 6.49
N ILE A 116 -13.54 -2.62 5.87
CA ILE A 116 -13.27 -1.57 4.88
C ILE A 116 -14.02 -1.87 3.58
N TYR A 117 -13.96 -3.13 3.11
CA TYR A 117 -14.72 -3.57 1.93
C TYR A 117 -16.22 -3.37 2.13
N GLN A 118 -16.76 -3.69 3.31
CA GLN A 118 -18.17 -3.46 3.65
C GLN A 118 -18.52 -1.98 3.58
N TYR A 119 -17.70 -1.11 4.17
CA TYR A 119 -17.91 0.33 4.13
C TYR A 119 -17.94 0.87 2.68
N LEU A 120 -16.99 0.45 1.84
CA LEU A 120 -16.92 0.86 0.44
C LEU A 120 -18.13 0.39 -0.38
N LYS A 121 -18.78 -0.72 0.00
CA LYS A 121 -20.04 -1.20 -0.60
C LYS A 121 -21.28 -0.46 -0.09
N GLY A 122 -21.12 0.48 0.84
CA GLY A 122 -22.23 1.20 1.46
C GLY A 122 -22.84 0.48 2.68
N GLU A 123 -22.20 -0.58 3.14
CA GLU A 123 -22.53 -1.28 4.39
C GLU A 123 -21.72 -0.66 5.54
N ASN A 124 -22.02 -1.05 6.79
CA ASN A 124 -21.25 -0.64 7.98
C ASN A 124 -20.98 0.87 8.05
N LYS A 125 -22.01 1.67 7.78
CA LYS A 125 -21.91 3.14 7.63
C LYS A 125 -21.45 3.89 8.88
N ASP A 126 -21.57 3.25 10.04
CA ASP A 126 -21.16 3.82 11.33
C ASP A 126 -19.65 3.71 11.58
N LEU A 127 -18.90 3.07 10.68
CA LEU A 127 -17.46 2.89 10.84
C LEU A 127 -16.71 4.24 10.92
N ILE A 128 -17.09 5.19 10.10
CA ILE A 128 -16.64 6.58 10.15
C ILE A 128 -17.79 7.53 9.84
N ASN A 129 -17.74 8.73 10.40
CA ASN A 129 -18.67 9.82 10.09
C ASN A 129 -18.00 10.74 9.04
N LEU A 130 -18.36 10.58 7.78
CA LEU A 130 -17.82 11.33 6.65
C LEU A 130 -18.84 12.38 6.20
N GLN A 131 -18.54 13.66 6.43
CA GLN A 131 -19.43 14.78 6.09
C GLN A 131 -18.72 15.81 5.22
N GLN A 132 -19.46 16.34 4.22
CA GLN A 132 -18.98 17.45 3.41
C GLN A 132 -19.13 18.77 4.16
N MET A 133 -18.09 19.62 4.11
CA MET A 133 -18.09 20.96 4.70
C MET A 133 -17.27 21.91 3.82
N ASP A 134 -17.71 23.16 3.71
CA ASP A 134 -17.00 24.26 3.05
C ASP A 134 -16.51 23.99 1.62
N ARG A 135 -17.28 23.21 0.84
CA ARG A 135 -16.95 22.86 -0.53
C ARG A 135 -16.62 24.08 -1.41
N ASP A 136 -17.40 25.14 -1.30
CA ASP A 136 -17.28 26.34 -2.17
C ASP A 136 -15.98 27.11 -1.91
N GLU A 137 -15.42 27.01 -0.72
CA GLU A 137 -14.08 27.53 -0.44
C GLU A 137 -12.98 26.58 -0.89
N CYS A 138 -13.13 25.29 -0.64
CA CYS A 138 -12.13 24.29 -0.98
C CYS A 138 -11.94 24.11 -2.49
N ILE A 139 -13.00 24.26 -3.28
CA ILE A 139 -12.93 24.13 -4.75
C ILE A 139 -12.00 25.16 -5.40
N LYS A 140 -11.79 26.31 -4.77
CA LYS A 140 -10.92 27.36 -5.28
C LYS A 140 -9.48 26.88 -5.50
N ALA A 141 -8.97 25.99 -4.63
CA ALA A 141 -7.65 25.40 -4.80
C ALA A 141 -7.55 24.55 -6.08
N PHE A 142 -8.61 23.81 -6.42
CA PHE A 142 -8.67 23.02 -7.66
C PHE A 142 -8.72 23.90 -8.89
N GLU A 143 -9.46 25.01 -8.81
CA GLU A 143 -9.56 25.98 -9.91
C GLU A 143 -8.21 26.67 -10.16
N GLU A 144 -7.49 27.05 -9.12
CA GLU A 144 -6.14 27.61 -9.23
C GLU A 144 -5.14 26.60 -9.79
N TYR A 145 -5.15 25.36 -9.27
CA TYR A 145 -4.30 24.28 -9.76
C TYR A 145 -4.52 24.03 -11.26
N LYS A 146 -5.78 24.04 -11.71
CA LYS A 146 -6.14 23.90 -13.11
C LYS A 146 -5.63 25.07 -13.96
N LYS A 147 -5.76 26.31 -13.47
CA LYS A 147 -5.25 27.51 -14.16
C LYS A 147 -3.73 27.48 -14.33
N GLU A 148 -3.01 26.96 -13.35
CA GLU A 148 -1.55 26.81 -13.38
C GLU A 148 -1.08 25.59 -14.18
N ASN A 149 -1.98 24.83 -14.79
CA ASN A 149 -1.69 23.57 -15.49
C ASN A 149 -0.90 22.58 -14.62
N GLY A 150 -1.32 22.41 -13.37
CA GLY A 150 -0.69 21.52 -12.43
C GLY A 150 -0.59 20.08 -12.96
N VAL A 151 0.46 19.37 -12.54
CA VAL A 151 0.73 17.99 -12.98
C VAL A 151 -0.37 17.06 -12.49
N ILE A 152 -0.90 16.23 -13.38
CA ILE A 152 -1.82 15.15 -13.04
C ILE A 152 -1.03 13.83 -12.99
N TYR A 153 -1.06 13.19 -11.86
CA TYR A 153 -0.33 11.94 -11.58
C TYR A 153 -1.26 10.76 -11.34
#